data_082cfaf91d666db63c53d7ae9120428d
#
_entry.id   082cfaf91d666db63c53d7ae9120428d
#
_cell.length_a   1.000
_cell.length_b   1.000
_cell.length_c   1.000
_cell.angle_alpha   90.00
_cell.angle_beta   90.00
_cell.angle_gamma   90.00
#
_symmetry.space_group_name_H-M   'P 1'
#
loop_
_entity.id
_entity.type
_entity.pdbx_description
1 polymer ?
#
loop_
_entity_poly.entity_id
_entity_poly.type
_entity_poly.pdbx_seq_one_letter_code
_entity_poly.pdbx_strand_id
1 'polypeptide(L)'
;MSKFQLSEWVLLTSQKGKKWLVQIADAPFSSHLGGIHLGDIEGREEGDWLVTSKGAKLMLFRPALQDYIFSMKRRTQIIYPKDLSAMIFYSDIYPGCVILETGIGSGALALALLRAMCGRGKLISVEKRAEFAVDARENIRRFFGAEPENHEIIVADIEGVCLSCEVDRIFLDLPEPWRAVSNMSGMLRMGGLLVSLSPNVGQVQLTQRQLKTNGFGDIVHFELLRRDWKVDQLRARPFDRMVAHTGFITVAKRVSAERGESLESCPEHGEDSEIE
;
A
#
# COMPACT_ATOMS: atom_id res chain seq x y z
N MET A 1 1.37 24.07 15.29
CA MET A 1 0.54 22.92 14.83
C MET A 1 -0.92 23.24 15.07
N SER A 2 -1.84 22.83 14.21
CA SER A 2 -3.27 23.09 14.41
C SER A 2 -3.81 22.19 15.53
N LYS A 3 -4.67 22.76 16.38
CA LYS A 3 -5.40 22.01 17.41
C LYS A 3 -6.37 21.04 16.76
N PHE A 4 -6.66 19.94 17.46
CA PHE A 4 -7.66 18.97 17.03
C PHE A 4 -9.06 19.61 16.91
N GLN A 5 -9.78 19.23 15.86
CA GLN A 5 -11.14 19.71 15.56
C GLN A 5 -12.14 18.55 15.59
N LEU A 6 -13.42 18.87 15.78
CA LEU A 6 -14.49 17.89 15.62
C LEU A 6 -14.39 17.15 14.27
N SER A 7 -14.74 15.90 14.26
CA SER A 7 -14.69 15.00 13.11
C SER A 7 -13.29 14.62 12.60
N GLU A 8 -12.20 15.15 13.17
CA GLU A 8 -10.86 14.67 12.86
C GLU A 8 -10.62 13.25 13.43
N TRP A 9 -9.74 12.48 12.75
CA TRP A 9 -9.27 11.20 13.24
C TRP A 9 -8.09 11.37 14.18
N VAL A 10 -8.14 10.69 15.32
CA VAL A 10 -7.10 10.70 16.34
C VAL A 10 -6.68 9.28 16.69
N LEU A 11 -5.38 9.09 16.81
CA LEU A 11 -4.77 7.87 17.29
C LEU A 11 -4.51 7.99 18.80
N LEU A 12 -5.34 7.34 19.59
CA LEU A 12 -5.13 7.20 21.02
C LEU A 12 -4.06 6.13 21.25
N THR A 13 -2.96 6.48 21.89
CA THR A 13 -1.86 5.54 22.14
C THR A 13 -1.57 5.43 23.64
N SER A 14 -1.69 4.23 24.20
CA SER A 14 -1.32 3.98 25.60
C SER A 14 0.19 3.94 25.80
N GLN A 15 0.66 4.15 27.02
CA GLN A 15 2.09 4.03 27.37
C GLN A 15 2.69 2.65 27.05
N LYS A 16 1.86 1.60 26.99
CA LYS A 16 2.27 0.25 26.57
C LYS A 16 2.20 0.01 25.06
N GLY A 17 1.96 1.06 24.27
CA GLY A 17 1.93 1.01 22.80
C GLY A 17 0.63 0.47 22.20
N LYS A 18 -0.43 0.24 22.99
CA LYS A 18 -1.73 -0.13 22.43
C LYS A 18 -2.40 1.09 21.83
N LYS A 19 -2.95 0.93 20.62
CA LYS A 19 -3.47 2.00 19.79
C LYS A 19 -4.95 1.81 19.50
N TRP A 20 -5.69 2.93 19.38
CA TRP A 20 -7.07 2.98 18.92
C TRP A 20 -7.24 4.18 18.00
N LEU A 21 -7.75 3.96 16.81
CA LEU A 21 -8.14 5.01 15.88
C LEU A 21 -9.59 5.38 16.15
N VAL A 22 -9.85 6.62 16.53
CA VAL A 22 -11.17 7.16 16.85
C VAL A 22 -11.42 8.46 16.12
N GLN A 23 -12.68 8.79 15.89
CA GLN A 23 -13.06 10.10 15.36
C GLN A 23 -13.55 10.98 16.51
N ILE A 24 -13.13 12.24 16.55
CA ILE A 24 -13.57 13.19 17.57
C ILE A 24 -15.05 13.48 17.34
N ALA A 25 -15.85 13.22 18.37
CA ALA A 25 -17.30 13.38 18.34
C ALA A 25 -17.81 13.62 19.77
N ASP A 26 -19.04 14.09 19.91
CA ASP A 26 -19.73 14.16 21.19
C ASP A 26 -20.23 12.76 21.60
N ALA A 27 -19.29 11.88 21.94
CA ALA A 27 -19.56 10.46 22.25
C ALA A 27 -18.54 9.89 23.25
N PRO A 28 -18.96 8.89 24.05
CA PRO A 28 -18.06 8.18 24.93
C PRO A 28 -17.22 7.16 24.15
N PHE A 29 -15.97 7.00 24.56
CA PHE A 29 -15.08 5.92 24.13
C PHE A 29 -14.68 5.10 25.36
N SER A 30 -14.73 3.77 25.26
CA SER A 30 -14.37 2.88 26.34
C SER A 30 -13.40 1.80 25.89
N SER A 31 -12.44 1.48 26.75
CA SER A 31 -11.50 0.39 26.58
C SER A 31 -11.26 -0.33 27.91
N HIS A 32 -10.47 -1.41 27.90
CA HIS A 32 -10.05 -2.05 29.14
C HIS A 32 -9.24 -1.12 30.07
N LEU A 33 -8.68 -0.01 29.54
CA LEU A 33 -7.96 1.02 30.31
C LEU A 33 -8.89 2.11 30.89
N GLY A 34 -10.20 1.98 30.73
CA GLY A 34 -11.20 2.97 31.16
C GLY A 34 -11.77 3.75 29.97
N GLY A 35 -12.68 4.68 30.28
CA GLY A 35 -13.37 5.52 29.33
C GLY A 35 -12.84 6.95 29.31
N ILE A 36 -13.08 7.64 28.18
CA ILE A 36 -12.93 9.08 27.99
C ILE A 36 -14.13 9.58 27.20
N HIS A 37 -14.37 10.88 27.21
CA HIS A 37 -15.28 11.50 26.27
C HIS A 37 -14.49 12.01 25.06
N LEU A 38 -14.86 11.63 23.83
CA LEU A 38 -14.09 12.00 22.62
C LEU A 38 -14.09 13.48 22.37
N GLY A 39 -15.13 14.22 22.81
CA GLY A 39 -15.18 15.67 22.75
C GLY A 39 -14.08 16.37 23.57
N ASP A 40 -13.54 15.73 24.62
CA ASP A 40 -12.44 16.27 25.43
C ASP A 40 -11.12 16.38 24.65
N ILE A 41 -11.05 15.85 23.43
CA ILE A 41 -9.89 15.93 22.53
C ILE A 41 -9.91 17.23 21.75
N GLU A 42 -11.09 17.80 21.48
CA GLU A 42 -11.22 19.05 20.75
C GLU A 42 -10.43 20.18 21.42
N GLY A 43 -9.72 20.97 20.63
CA GLY A 43 -8.90 22.07 21.11
C GLY A 43 -7.56 21.69 21.72
N ARG A 44 -7.27 20.38 21.91
CA ARG A 44 -5.94 19.89 22.34
C ARG A 44 -4.95 19.88 21.20
N GLU A 45 -3.69 19.73 21.54
CA GLU A 45 -2.58 19.66 20.59
C GLU A 45 -2.11 18.21 20.39
N GLU A 46 -1.48 17.96 19.27
CA GLU A 46 -0.82 16.67 19.02
C GLU A 46 0.33 16.46 19.99
N GLY A 47 0.40 15.28 20.59
CA GLY A 47 1.36 14.97 21.67
C GLY A 47 0.80 15.16 23.07
N ASP A 48 -0.37 15.79 23.23
CA ASP A 48 -1.04 15.92 24.51
C ASP A 48 -1.45 14.57 25.11
N TRP A 49 -1.79 14.61 26.39
CA TRP A 49 -2.23 13.46 27.14
C TRP A 49 -3.67 13.62 27.63
N LEU A 50 -4.42 12.52 27.57
CA LEU A 50 -5.70 12.37 28.27
C LEU A 50 -5.59 11.32 29.36
N VAL A 51 -6.37 11.50 30.43
CA VAL A 51 -6.48 10.53 31.52
C VAL A 51 -7.85 9.86 31.44
N THR A 52 -7.86 8.54 31.42
CA THR A 52 -9.09 7.75 31.40
C THR A 52 -9.75 7.70 32.78
N SER A 53 -11.01 7.26 32.84
CA SER A 53 -11.75 7.07 34.10
C SER A 53 -11.08 6.10 35.10
N LYS A 54 -10.11 5.27 34.64
CA LYS A 54 -9.32 4.37 35.47
C LYS A 54 -7.89 4.88 35.73
N GLY A 55 -7.61 6.15 35.42
CA GLY A 55 -6.31 6.78 35.66
C GLY A 55 -5.22 6.42 34.64
N ALA A 56 -5.53 5.68 33.57
CA ALA A 56 -4.55 5.40 32.52
C ALA A 56 -4.32 6.63 31.63
N LYS A 57 -3.08 6.85 31.22
CA LYS A 57 -2.70 7.98 30.34
C LYS A 57 -2.68 7.52 28.88
N LEU A 58 -3.31 8.29 28.01
CA LEU A 58 -3.35 8.12 26.55
C LEU A 58 -2.71 9.34 25.88
N MET A 59 -1.78 9.09 24.95
CA MET A 59 -1.20 10.12 24.08
C MET A 59 -2.10 10.33 22.87
N LEU A 60 -2.21 11.55 22.39
CA LEU A 60 -2.99 11.97 21.24
C LEU A 60 -2.09 12.24 20.04
N PHE A 61 -2.29 11.50 18.95
CA PHE A 61 -1.55 11.73 17.70
C PHE A 61 -2.49 11.81 16.52
N ARG A 62 -2.10 12.56 15.48
CA ARG A 62 -2.68 12.36 14.16
C ARG A 62 -2.23 11.00 13.62
N PRO A 63 -3.13 10.20 13.03
CA PRO A 63 -2.77 8.88 12.54
C PRO A 63 -1.76 9.00 11.39
N ALA A 64 -0.60 8.34 11.52
CA ALA A 64 0.26 8.13 10.37
C ALA A 64 -0.44 7.17 9.38
N LEU A 65 -0.03 7.19 8.10
CA LEU A 65 -0.64 6.36 7.07
C LEU A 65 -0.70 4.87 7.45
N GLN A 66 0.38 4.32 8.02
CA GLN A 66 0.39 2.93 8.48
C GLN A 66 -0.63 2.65 9.58
N ASP A 67 -0.84 3.60 10.52
CA ASP A 67 -1.79 3.44 11.62
C ASP A 67 -3.22 3.42 11.09
N TYR A 68 -3.49 4.26 10.09
CA TYR A 68 -4.78 4.29 9.40
C TYR A 68 -5.04 2.99 8.64
N ILE A 69 -4.10 2.53 7.80
CA ILE A 69 -4.20 1.30 7.01
C ILE A 69 -4.47 0.08 7.90
N PHE A 70 -3.82 -0.02 9.06
CA PHE A 70 -4.09 -1.12 9.99
C PHE A 70 -5.45 -1.05 10.67
N SER A 71 -6.03 0.15 10.79
CA SER A 71 -7.27 0.40 11.54
C SER A 71 -8.49 0.59 10.65
N MET A 72 -8.31 0.86 9.34
CA MET A 72 -9.41 1.10 8.41
C MET A 72 -10.31 -0.12 8.25
N LYS A 73 -11.56 0.11 7.85
CA LYS A 73 -12.49 -0.96 7.52
C LYS A 73 -11.99 -1.76 6.31
N ARG A 74 -11.94 -3.07 6.43
CA ARG A 74 -11.46 -3.95 5.36
C ARG A 74 -12.23 -5.27 5.31
N ARG A 75 -12.46 -5.74 4.09
CA ARG A 75 -13.01 -7.07 3.78
C ARG A 75 -11.95 -7.97 3.14
N THR A 76 -10.86 -7.38 2.65
CA THR A 76 -9.74 -8.10 2.01
C THR A 76 -8.49 -8.06 2.88
N GLN A 77 -7.54 -8.92 2.57
CA GLN A 77 -6.17 -8.76 3.07
C GLN A 77 -5.62 -7.45 2.50
N ILE A 78 -4.81 -6.77 3.29
CA ILE A 78 -4.10 -5.56 2.89
C ILE A 78 -2.66 -5.89 2.57
N ILE A 79 -2.07 -5.15 1.65
CA ILE A 79 -0.62 -5.11 1.51
C ILE A 79 -0.04 -4.49 2.79
N TYR A 80 0.92 -5.19 3.41
CA TYR A 80 1.52 -4.70 4.64
C TYR A 80 2.35 -3.44 4.40
N PRO A 81 2.40 -2.48 5.35
CA PRO A 81 3.15 -1.23 5.18
C PRO A 81 4.62 -1.40 4.81
N LYS A 82 5.28 -2.49 5.24
CA LYS A 82 6.66 -2.79 4.82
C LYS A 82 6.76 -3.05 3.31
N ASP A 83 5.78 -3.77 2.75
CA ASP A 83 5.73 -4.08 1.32
C ASP A 83 5.28 -2.87 0.52
N LEU A 84 4.26 -2.13 1.00
CA LEU A 84 3.85 -0.85 0.39
C LEU A 84 5.03 0.14 0.26
N SER A 85 5.86 0.26 1.31
CA SER A 85 7.02 1.15 1.28
C SER A 85 8.03 0.76 0.20
N ALA A 86 8.30 -0.54 0.05
CA ALA A 86 9.16 -1.05 -1.00
C ALA A 86 8.53 -0.88 -2.38
N MET A 87 7.26 -1.23 -2.55
CA MET A 87 6.57 -1.07 -3.84
C MET A 87 6.63 0.38 -4.32
N ILE A 88 6.42 1.36 -3.44
CA ILE A 88 6.51 2.78 -3.78
C ILE A 88 7.94 3.19 -4.12
N PHE A 89 8.92 2.77 -3.33
CA PHE A 89 10.31 3.14 -3.53
C PHE A 89 10.89 2.51 -4.80
N TYR A 90 10.74 1.21 -4.98
CA TYR A 90 11.28 0.50 -6.14
C TYR A 90 10.53 0.77 -7.45
N SER A 91 9.32 1.33 -7.38
CA SER A 91 8.60 1.84 -8.56
C SER A 91 8.90 3.29 -8.89
N ASP A 92 9.72 3.97 -8.09
CA ASP A 92 10.10 5.37 -8.30
C ASP A 92 8.86 6.26 -8.49
N ILE A 93 7.96 6.27 -7.49
CA ILE A 93 6.77 7.14 -7.51
C ILE A 93 7.16 8.57 -7.18
N TYR A 94 6.73 9.50 -8.03
CA TYR A 94 6.97 10.93 -7.88
C TYR A 94 5.70 11.74 -8.16
N PRO A 95 5.60 12.99 -7.67
CA PRO A 95 4.50 13.88 -7.98
C PRO A 95 4.41 14.17 -9.48
N GLY A 96 3.29 13.82 -10.11
CA GLY A 96 3.08 13.96 -11.56
C GLY A 96 2.96 12.64 -12.32
N CYS A 97 3.29 11.50 -11.69
CA CYS A 97 3.08 10.17 -12.29
C CYS A 97 1.63 9.96 -12.70
N VAL A 98 1.44 9.26 -13.83
CA VAL A 98 0.17 8.61 -14.19
C VAL A 98 0.29 7.15 -13.84
N ILE A 99 -0.58 6.66 -12.96
CA ILE A 99 -0.49 5.33 -12.37
C ILE A 99 -1.77 4.54 -12.64
N LEU A 100 -1.62 3.29 -13.06
CA LEU A 100 -2.70 2.30 -13.10
C LEU A 100 -2.50 1.31 -11.96
N GLU A 101 -3.47 1.23 -11.07
CA GLU A 101 -3.58 0.21 -10.02
C GLU A 101 -4.68 -0.77 -10.38
N THR A 102 -4.42 -2.07 -10.24
CA THR A 102 -5.42 -3.12 -10.47
C THR A 102 -5.64 -3.92 -9.21
N GLY A 103 -6.91 -4.07 -8.83
CA GLY A 103 -7.29 -4.69 -7.56
C GLY A 103 -7.19 -3.71 -6.39
N ILE A 104 -8.00 -2.64 -6.38
CA ILE A 104 -7.96 -1.63 -5.31
C ILE A 104 -8.23 -2.21 -3.91
N GLY A 105 -9.04 -3.28 -3.82
CA GLY A 105 -9.39 -3.94 -2.57
C GLY A 105 -9.94 -2.99 -1.51
N SER A 106 -9.24 -2.82 -0.38
CA SER A 106 -9.60 -1.87 0.68
C SER A 106 -9.03 -0.46 0.46
N GLY A 107 -8.23 -0.23 -0.58
CA GLY A 107 -7.59 1.05 -0.89
C GLY A 107 -6.25 1.29 -0.19
N ALA A 108 -5.61 0.25 0.37
CA ALA A 108 -4.34 0.43 1.09
C ALA A 108 -3.20 0.92 0.19
N LEU A 109 -3.05 0.33 -1.00
CA LEU A 109 -2.06 0.76 -1.98
C LEU A 109 -2.43 2.13 -2.55
N ALA A 110 -3.69 2.34 -2.94
CA ALA A 110 -4.18 3.64 -3.42
C ALA A 110 -3.89 4.78 -2.43
N LEU A 111 -4.13 4.59 -1.12
CA LEU A 111 -3.80 5.57 -0.08
C LEU A 111 -2.30 5.93 -0.07
N ALA A 112 -1.43 4.92 -0.21
CA ALA A 112 0.01 5.12 -0.21
C ALA A 112 0.49 5.83 -1.48
N LEU A 113 -0.04 5.44 -2.65
CA LEU A 113 0.25 6.07 -3.94
C LEU A 113 -0.21 7.53 -3.96
N LEU A 114 -1.48 7.81 -3.61
CA LEU A 114 -2.03 9.18 -3.56
C LEU A 114 -1.23 10.09 -2.65
N ARG A 115 -0.80 9.58 -1.49
CA ARG A 115 0.03 10.35 -0.56
C ARG A 115 1.41 10.65 -1.16
N ALA A 116 2.05 9.69 -1.84
CA ALA A 116 3.35 9.88 -2.50
C ALA A 116 3.26 10.85 -3.69
N MET A 117 2.15 10.82 -4.43
CA MET A 117 1.89 11.72 -5.56
C MET A 117 1.62 13.18 -5.15
N CYS A 118 1.31 13.46 -3.88
CA CYS A 118 1.06 14.81 -3.35
C CYS A 118 0.03 15.61 -4.17
N GLY A 119 -1.06 14.98 -4.60
CA GLY A 119 -2.14 15.61 -5.38
C GLY A 119 -1.79 15.92 -6.84
N ARG A 120 -0.62 15.50 -7.35
CA ARG A 120 -0.18 15.72 -8.73
C ARG A 120 -0.19 14.41 -9.53
N GLY A 121 -0.40 14.51 -10.85
CA GLY A 121 -0.53 13.34 -11.72
C GLY A 121 -1.93 12.71 -11.62
N LYS A 122 -2.05 11.43 -11.96
CA LYS A 122 -3.35 10.72 -11.93
C LYS A 122 -3.18 9.29 -11.46
N LEU A 123 -4.00 8.86 -10.51
CA LEU A 123 -4.17 7.47 -10.13
C LEU A 123 -5.48 6.95 -10.72
N ILE A 124 -5.39 5.88 -11.49
CA ILE A 124 -6.53 5.14 -12.04
C ILE A 124 -6.52 3.78 -11.37
N SER A 125 -7.55 3.49 -10.56
CA SER A 125 -7.69 2.21 -9.87
C SER A 125 -8.82 1.41 -10.49
N VAL A 126 -8.54 0.17 -10.88
CA VAL A 126 -9.53 -0.75 -11.46
C VAL A 126 -9.87 -1.84 -10.45
N GLU A 127 -11.15 -2.04 -10.23
CA GLU A 127 -11.66 -3.09 -9.34
C GLU A 127 -12.89 -3.79 -9.97
N LYS A 128 -12.84 -5.10 -9.99
CA LYS A 128 -13.92 -5.91 -10.58
C LYS A 128 -15.19 -5.92 -9.71
N ARG A 129 -15.04 -5.83 -8.39
CA ARG A 129 -16.12 -5.93 -7.42
C ARG A 129 -16.55 -4.55 -6.93
N ALA A 130 -17.77 -4.15 -7.27
CA ALA A 130 -18.30 -2.83 -6.93
C ALA A 130 -18.28 -2.54 -5.42
N GLU A 131 -18.55 -3.54 -4.58
CA GLU A 131 -18.55 -3.39 -3.13
C GLU A 131 -17.17 -3.06 -2.55
N PHE A 132 -16.09 -3.51 -3.19
CA PHE A 132 -14.71 -3.17 -2.78
C PHE A 132 -14.33 -1.76 -3.24
N ALA A 133 -14.75 -1.37 -4.44
CA ALA A 133 -14.57 0.00 -4.92
C ALA A 133 -15.26 1.02 -3.99
N VAL A 134 -16.46 0.68 -3.47
CA VAL A 134 -17.18 1.52 -2.49
C VAL A 134 -16.42 1.60 -1.16
N ASP A 135 -15.97 0.46 -0.61
CA ASP A 135 -15.22 0.45 0.65
C ASP A 135 -13.88 1.20 0.51
N ALA A 136 -13.17 1.05 -0.61
CA ALA A 136 -11.93 1.77 -0.90
C ALA A 136 -12.14 3.28 -0.98
N ARG A 137 -13.16 3.72 -1.74
CA ARG A 137 -13.53 5.14 -1.86
C ARG A 137 -13.81 5.76 -0.50
N GLU A 138 -14.58 5.08 0.34
CA GLU A 138 -14.90 5.56 1.68
C GLU A 138 -13.65 5.65 2.58
N ASN A 139 -12.75 4.65 2.53
CA ASN A 139 -11.50 4.68 3.27
C ASN A 139 -10.59 5.84 2.81
N ILE A 140 -10.49 6.06 1.50
CA ILE A 140 -9.69 7.15 0.93
C ILE A 140 -10.27 8.51 1.33
N ARG A 141 -11.59 8.69 1.17
CA ARG A 141 -12.29 9.91 1.57
C ARG A 141 -12.10 10.22 3.06
N ARG A 142 -12.19 9.20 3.92
CA ARG A 142 -11.97 9.36 5.38
C ARG A 142 -10.55 9.79 5.73
N PHE A 143 -9.56 9.28 5.01
CA PHE A 143 -8.16 9.60 5.29
C PHE A 143 -7.78 11.02 4.83
N PHE A 144 -8.21 11.41 3.62
CA PHE A 144 -7.88 12.72 3.05
C PHE A 144 -8.86 13.83 3.43
N GLY A 145 -10.01 13.49 4.04
CA GLY A 145 -11.09 14.44 4.35
C GLY A 145 -12.07 14.69 3.17
N ALA A 146 -11.63 14.36 1.94
CA ALA A 146 -12.40 14.46 0.71
C ALA A 146 -11.91 13.40 -0.28
N GLU A 147 -12.65 13.18 -1.37
CA GLU A 147 -12.12 12.38 -2.50
C GLU A 147 -11.01 13.19 -3.19
N PRO A 148 -9.79 12.60 -3.39
CA PRO A 148 -8.74 13.27 -4.13
C PRO A 148 -9.14 13.48 -5.61
N GLU A 149 -9.00 14.70 -6.12
CA GLU A 149 -9.38 15.04 -7.50
C GLU A 149 -8.55 14.29 -8.55
N ASN A 150 -7.35 13.86 -8.18
CA ASN A 150 -6.44 13.11 -9.05
C ASN A 150 -6.62 11.58 -8.96
N HIS A 151 -7.75 11.09 -8.41
CA HIS A 151 -8.06 9.67 -8.28
C HIS A 151 -9.34 9.32 -9.03
N GLU A 152 -9.26 8.30 -9.86
CA GLU A 152 -10.40 7.71 -10.58
C GLU A 152 -10.52 6.22 -10.24
N ILE A 153 -11.71 5.76 -9.87
CA ILE A 153 -12.00 4.36 -9.64
C ILE A 153 -12.93 3.84 -10.74
N ILE A 154 -12.46 2.86 -11.50
CA ILE A 154 -13.20 2.18 -12.57
C ILE A 154 -13.65 0.82 -12.06
N VAL A 155 -14.96 0.58 -12.05
CA VAL A 155 -15.52 -0.74 -11.71
C VAL A 155 -15.62 -1.57 -12.99
N ALA A 156 -14.62 -2.42 -13.22
CA ALA A 156 -14.53 -3.27 -14.41
C ALA A 156 -13.58 -4.45 -14.18
N ASP A 157 -13.67 -5.47 -15.04
CA ASP A 157 -12.62 -6.48 -15.16
C ASP A 157 -11.44 -5.89 -15.93
N ILE A 158 -10.23 -5.99 -15.36
CA ILE A 158 -9.03 -5.41 -15.96
C ILE A 158 -8.71 -5.98 -17.35
N GLU A 159 -9.10 -7.20 -17.63
CA GLU A 159 -8.92 -7.83 -18.95
C GLU A 159 -9.67 -7.07 -20.06
N GLY A 160 -10.74 -6.35 -19.71
CA GLY A 160 -11.56 -5.57 -20.65
C GLY A 160 -11.28 -4.06 -20.65
N VAL A 161 -10.36 -3.57 -19.78
CA VAL A 161 -10.06 -2.14 -19.69
C VAL A 161 -9.03 -1.75 -20.75
N CYS A 162 -9.32 -0.64 -21.44
CA CYS A 162 -8.39 0.04 -22.32
C CYS A 162 -8.35 1.52 -21.95
N LEU A 163 -7.15 2.03 -21.65
CA LEU A 163 -6.96 3.44 -21.31
C LEU A 163 -6.67 4.24 -22.60
N SER A 164 -7.16 5.47 -22.64
CA SER A 164 -6.89 6.42 -23.74
C SER A 164 -5.51 7.10 -23.65
N CYS A 165 -4.76 6.86 -22.58
CA CYS A 165 -3.43 7.41 -22.38
C CYS A 165 -2.46 6.33 -21.88
N GLU A 166 -1.17 6.53 -22.14
CA GLU A 166 -0.12 5.72 -21.54
C GLU A 166 0.06 6.10 -20.07
N VAL A 167 0.43 5.10 -19.27
CA VAL A 167 0.74 5.30 -17.85
C VAL A 167 2.25 5.14 -17.58
N ASP A 168 2.74 5.78 -16.53
CA ASP A 168 4.13 5.69 -16.10
C ASP A 168 4.41 4.43 -15.29
N ARG A 169 3.42 4.00 -14.52
CA ARG A 169 3.54 2.89 -13.55
C ARG A 169 2.29 2.03 -13.57
N ILE A 170 2.47 0.73 -13.40
CA ILE A 170 1.37 -0.23 -13.22
C ILE A 170 1.60 -1.03 -11.95
N PHE A 171 0.55 -1.19 -11.15
CA PHE A 171 0.53 -2.05 -9.98
C PHE A 171 -0.49 -3.16 -10.14
N LEU A 172 -0.03 -4.41 -9.93
CA LEU A 172 -0.87 -5.61 -9.99
C LEU A 172 -0.99 -6.22 -8.59
N ASP A 173 -2.15 -6.01 -7.94
CA ASP A 173 -2.54 -6.70 -6.69
C ASP A 173 -3.75 -7.58 -6.96
N LEU A 174 -3.53 -8.62 -7.75
CA LEU A 174 -4.54 -9.54 -8.24
C LEU A 174 -4.23 -10.98 -7.83
N PRO A 175 -5.26 -11.84 -7.69
CA PRO A 175 -5.04 -13.27 -7.46
C PRO A 175 -4.23 -13.95 -8.56
N GLU A 176 -4.39 -13.50 -9.81
CA GLU A 176 -3.74 -14.04 -11.01
C GLU A 176 -3.08 -12.94 -11.84
N PRO A 177 -2.03 -12.26 -11.32
CA PRO A 177 -1.46 -11.08 -11.97
C PRO A 177 -0.91 -11.38 -13.38
N TRP A 178 -0.45 -12.59 -13.64
CA TRP A 178 0.06 -13.00 -14.94
C TRP A 178 -0.96 -12.89 -16.08
N ARG A 179 -2.27 -13.00 -15.80
CA ARG A 179 -3.34 -12.89 -16.82
C ARG A 179 -3.49 -11.46 -17.33
N ALA A 180 -3.24 -10.48 -16.47
CA ALA A 180 -3.36 -9.07 -16.79
C ALA A 180 -2.18 -8.51 -17.60
N VAL A 181 -0.99 -9.14 -17.54
CA VAL A 181 0.26 -8.60 -18.10
C VAL A 181 0.13 -8.28 -19.60
N SER A 182 -0.47 -9.17 -20.40
CA SER A 182 -0.61 -8.96 -21.85
C SER A 182 -1.40 -7.68 -22.17
N ASN A 183 -2.55 -7.49 -21.50
CA ASN A 183 -3.38 -6.30 -21.70
C ASN A 183 -2.66 -5.04 -21.18
N MET A 184 -1.99 -5.13 -20.00
CA MET A 184 -1.32 -4.02 -19.37
C MET A 184 -0.09 -3.52 -20.12
N SER A 185 0.61 -4.41 -20.83
CA SER A 185 1.82 -4.06 -21.56
C SER A 185 1.61 -2.93 -22.56
N GLY A 186 0.47 -2.90 -23.26
CA GLY A 186 0.13 -1.86 -24.23
C GLY A 186 -0.21 -0.50 -23.61
N MET A 187 -0.50 -0.45 -22.31
CA MET A 187 -0.86 0.79 -21.61
C MET A 187 0.35 1.44 -20.93
N LEU A 188 1.43 0.69 -20.68
CA LEU A 188 2.62 1.19 -20.01
C LEU A 188 3.57 1.81 -21.02
N ARG A 189 4.02 3.04 -20.78
CA ARG A 189 5.03 3.69 -21.64
C ARG A 189 6.35 2.91 -21.66
N MET A 190 7.14 3.09 -22.69
CA MET A 190 8.51 2.54 -22.74
C MET A 190 9.35 3.06 -21.56
N GLY A 191 10.11 2.17 -20.92
CA GLY A 191 10.84 2.46 -19.69
C GLY A 191 9.97 2.63 -18.45
N GLY A 192 8.64 2.50 -18.56
CA GLY A 192 7.71 2.47 -17.43
C GLY A 192 7.91 1.22 -16.58
N LEU A 193 7.46 1.27 -15.31
CA LEU A 193 7.64 0.20 -14.34
C LEU A 193 6.32 -0.50 -14.03
N LEU A 194 6.36 -1.83 -14.05
CA LEU A 194 5.29 -2.69 -13.56
C LEU A 194 5.73 -3.31 -12.24
N VAL A 195 4.86 -3.23 -11.22
CA VAL A 195 5.08 -3.81 -9.90
C VAL A 195 3.93 -4.77 -9.59
N SER A 196 4.26 -5.98 -9.15
CA SER A 196 3.26 -6.99 -8.74
C SER A 196 3.59 -7.54 -7.36
N LEU A 197 2.55 -7.82 -6.57
CA LEU A 197 2.67 -8.57 -5.32
C LEU A 197 2.03 -9.95 -5.51
N SER A 198 2.79 -11.00 -5.21
CA SER A 198 2.35 -12.39 -5.33
C SER A 198 2.56 -13.14 -4.02
N PRO A 199 1.58 -13.91 -3.51
CA PRO A 199 1.67 -14.60 -2.23
C PRO A 199 2.56 -15.85 -2.26
N ASN A 200 2.93 -16.37 -3.41
CA ASN A 200 3.73 -17.58 -3.54
C ASN A 200 4.61 -17.60 -4.80
N VAL A 201 5.66 -18.42 -4.77
CA VAL A 201 6.65 -18.55 -5.85
C VAL A 201 6.06 -19.04 -7.17
N GLY A 202 5.05 -19.92 -7.14
CA GLY A 202 4.39 -20.40 -8.35
C GLY A 202 3.75 -19.27 -9.15
N GLN A 203 3.11 -18.31 -8.47
CA GLN A 203 2.57 -17.11 -9.12
C GLN A 203 3.67 -16.19 -9.64
N VAL A 204 4.79 -16.05 -8.92
CA VAL A 204 5.97 -15.30 -9.39
C VAL A 204 6.49 -15.89 -10.70
N GLN A 205 6.64 -17.21 -10.79
CA GLN A 205 7.10 -17.88 -12.01
C GLN A 205 6.16 -17.67 -13.20
N LEU A 206 4.85 -17.76 -12.98
CA LEU A 206 3.84 -17.48 -14.03
C LEU A 206 3.91 -16.02 -14.50
N THR A 207 4.01 -15.07 -13.55
CA THR A 207 4.14 -13.65 -13.84
C THR A 207 5.44 -13.37 -14.61
N GLN A 208 6.56 -13.94 -14.21
CA GLN A 208 7.86 -13.82 -14.89
C GLN A 208 7.77 -14.26 -16.36
N ARG A 209 7.12 -15.40 -16.63
CA ARG A 209 6.95 -15.88 -18.01
C ARG A 209 6.16 -14.87 -18.85
N GLN A 210 5.03 -14.39 -18.34
CA GLN A 210 4.21 -13.41 -19.04
C GLN A 210 4.93 -12.07 -19.26
N LEU A 211 5.69 -11.61 -18.28
CA LEU A 211 6.49 -10.40 -18.41
C LEU A 211 7.50 -10.52 -19.57
N LYS A 212 8.28 -11.61 -19.62
CA LYS A 212 9.25 -11.85 -20.70
C LYS A 212 8.56 -11.87 -22.07
N THR A 213 7.43 -12.57 -22.20
CA THR A 213 6.70 -12.71 -23.47
C THR A 213 6.09 -11.39 -23.94
N ASN A 214 5.79 -10.47 -23.03
CA ASN A 214 5.09 -9.21 -23.33
C ASN A 214 6.00 -7.97 -23.30
N GLY A 215 7.31 -8.12 -23.53
CA GLY A 215 8.25 -7.01 -23.70
C GLY A 215 8.60 -6.29 -22.41
N PHE A 216 8.90 -7.07 -21.36
CA PHE A 216 9.48 -6.56 -20.13
C PHE A 216 10.88 -7.12 -19.92
N GLY A 217 11.80 -6.27 -19.44
CA GLY A 217 13.17 -6.60 -19.04
C GLY A 217 13.47 -6.07 -17.66
N ASP A 218 14.73 -6.24 -17.22
CA ASP A 218 15.20 -5.84 -15.87
C ASP A 218 14.21 -6.27 -14.78
N ILE A 219 13.91 -7.59 -14.78
CA ILE A 219 12.89 -8.17 -13.91
C ILE A 219 13.56 -8.64 -12.63
N VAL A 220 13.13 -8.10 -11.51
CA VAL A 220 13.64 -8.40 -10.17
C VAL A 220 12.52 -8.95 -9.30
N HIS A 221 12.82 -9.98 -8.52
CA HIS A 221 11.91 -10.55 -7.53
C HIS A 221 12.56 -10.54 -6.16
N PHE A 222 11.81 -10.11 -5.15
CA PHE A 222 12.29 -10.12 -3.76
C PHE A 222 11.14 -10.19 -2.77
N GLU A 223 11.44 -10.56 -1.54
CA GLU A 223 10.56 -10.38 -0.39
C GLU A 223 11.25 -9.53 0.68
N LEU A 224 10.46 -8.94 1.57
CA LEU A 224 10.97 -8.14 2.68
C LEU A 224 10.66 -8.80 4.00
N LEU A 225 11.67 -8.87 4.85
CA LEU A 225 11.56 -9.34 6.23
C LEU A 225 11.81 -8.16 7.19
N ARG A 226 10.79 -7.80 7.96
CA ARG A 226 10.92 -6.79 9.00
C ARG A 226 10.93 -7.46 10.36
N ARG A 227 12.01 -7.27 11.12
CA ARG A 227 12.15 -7.78 12.48
C ARG A 227 12.08 -6.63 13.47
N ASP A 228 10.99 -6.57 14.24
CA ASP A 228 10.83 -5.57 15.29
C ASP A 228 11.60 -5.99 16.55
N TRP A 229 12.12 -4.99 17.27
CA TRP A 229 12.87 -5.18 18.51
C TRP A 229 12.13 -4.57 19.68
N LYS A 230 12.20 -5.24 20.81
CA LYS A 230 11.77 -4.72 22.10
C LYS A 230 13.02 -4.19 22.82
N VAL A 231 13.05 -2.87 23.02
CA VAL A 231 14.16 -2.19 23.67
C VAL A 231 13.63 -1.42 24.88
N ASP A 232 14.21 -1.65 26.04
CA ASP A 232 14.04 -0.86 27.25
C ASP A 232 15.42 -0.58 27.86
N GLN A 233 15.48 0.08 29.02
CA GLN A 233 16.76 0.47 29.66
C GLN A 233 17.66 -0.72 30.03
N LEU A 234 17.08 -1.91 30.21
CA LEU A 234 17.80 -3.09 30.71
C LEU A 234 17.94 -4.18 29.66
N ARG A 235 17.13 -4.16 28.60
CA ARG A 235 17.02 -5.27 27.64
C ARG A 235 16.84 -4.75 26.22
N ALA A 236 17.55 -5.40 25.29
CA ALA A 236 17.33 -5.26 23.85
C ALA A 236 17.23 -6.68 23.25
N ARG A 237 16.05 -7.03 22.74
CA ARG A 237 15.82 -8.33 22.09
C ARG A 237 14.76 -8.21 20.99
N PRO A 238 14.78 -9.05 19.98
CA PRO A 238 13.69 -9.09 19.00
C PRO A 238 12.37 -9.51 19.67
N PHE A 239 11.24 -9.13 19.05
CA PHE A 239 9.96 -9.70 19.42
C PHE A 239 9.95 -11.21 19.15
N ASP A 240 9.20 -11.96 19.98
CA ASP A 240 9.10 -13.41 19.90
C ASP A 240 8.35 -13.87 18.64
N ARG A 241 7.46 -13.01 18.12
CA ARG A 241 6.68 -13.24 16.90
C ARG A 241 7.04 -12.22 15.84
N MET A 242 7.16 -12.69 14.59
CA MET A 242 7.40 -11.88 13.42
C MET A 242 6.43 -12.32 12.31
N VAL A 243 5.82 -11.36 11.61
CA VAL A 243 5.17 -11.64 10.33
C VAL A 243 6.30 -11.65 9.29
N ALA A 244 6.79 -12.83 8.96
CA ALA A 244 7.93 -12.99 8.07
C ALA A 244 7.49 -12.81 6.62
N HIS A 245 6.84 -13.82 6.05
CA HIS A 245 6.36 -13.82 4.68
C HIS A 245 5.01 -13.11 4.57
N THR A 246 4.88 -12.18 3.63
CA THR A 246 3.64 -11.48 3.29
C THR A 246 3.36 -11.51 1.79
N GLY A 247 4.39 -11.65 0.99
CA GLY A 247 4.34 -11.75 -0.47
C GLY A 247 5.69 -11.49 -1.09
N PHE A 248 5.80 -11.86 -2.36
CA PHE A 248 6.94 -11.57 -3.22
C PHE A 248 6.60 -10.36 -4.09
N ILE A 249 7.51 -9.39 -4.11
CA ILE A 249 7.40 -8.21 -4.96
C ILE A 249 8.16 -8.50 -6.25
N THR A 250 7.51 -8.27 -7.38
CA THR A 250 8.13 -8.30 -8.70
C THR A 250 8.16 -6.89 -9.24
N VAL A 251 9.31 -6.45 -9.73
CA VAL A 251 9.48 -5.17 -10.43
C VAL A 251 10.05 -5.45 -11.82
N ALA A 252 9.46 -4.86 -12.86
CA ALA A 252 9.87 -5.07 -14.25
C ALA A 252 9.78 -3.76 -15.03
N LYS A 253 10.65 -3.57 -16.03
CA LYS A 253 10.65 -2.41 -16.91
C LYS A 253 10.10 -2.75 -18.28
N ARG A 254 9.28 -1.87 -18.85
CA ARG A 254 8.84 -1.98 -20.23
C ARG A 254 10.00 -1.72 -21.16
N VAL A 255 10.30 -2.66 -22.07
CA VAL A 255 11.38 -2.53 -23.05
C VAL A 255 10.85 -2.61 -24.47
N SER A 256 11.53 -1.96 -25.42
CA SER A 256 11.23 -2.13 -26.84
C SER A 256 11.63 -3.53 -27.30
N ALA A 257 10.93 -4.06 -28.32
CA ALA A 257 11.39 -5.26 -28.97
C ALA A 257 12.80 -5.04 -29.53
N GLU A 258 13.70 -6.01 -29.36
CA GLU A 258 15.02 -5.97 -29.96
C GLU A 258 14.89 -5.84 -31.49
N ARG A 259 15.59 -4.88 -32.05
CA ARG A 259 15.66 -4.74 -33.50
C ARG A 259 16.58 -5.85 -34.03
N GLY A 260 16.00 -7.03 -34.34
CA GLY A 260 16.66 -7.97 -35.24
C GLY A 260 17.24 -9.26 -34.69
N GLU A 261 16.84 -9.74 -33.50
CA GLU A 261 17.18 -11.14 -33.13
C GLU A 261 15.90 -11.90 -32.69
N SER A 262 15.59 -12.96 -33.42
CA SER A 262 14.67 -14.01 -32.98
C SER A 262 15.22 -14.59 -31.68
N LEU A 263 14.35 -14.67 -30.66
CA LEU A 263 14.68 -15.29 -29.37
C LEU A 263 15.04 -16.78 -29.58
N GLU A 264 16.28 -17.05 -29.88
CA GLU A 264 16.84 -18.38 -29.74
C GLU A 264 17.11 -18.65 -28.23
N SER A 265 16.69 -19.80 -27.84
CA SER A 265 16.77 -20.42 -26.52
C SER A 265 18.00 -20.04 -25.72
N CYS A 266 17.78 -19.52 -24.52
CA CYS A 266 18.80 -19.34 -23.49
C CYS A 266 19.42 -20.69 -23.12
N PRO A 267 20.74 -20.88 -23.18
CA PRO A 267 21.39 -22.05 -22.61
C PRO A 267 21.30 -21.99 -21.08
N GLU A 268 20.94 -23.11 -20.50
CA GLU A 268 21.05 -23.33 -19.06
C GLU A 268 22.54 -23.40 -18.67
N HIS A 269 22.82 -22.84 -17.49
CA HIS A 269 24.05 -22.94 -16.68
C HIS A 269 25.18 -21.94 -16.89
N GLY A 270 25.43 -21.26 -15.82
CA GLY A 270 26.67 -20.54 -15.52
C GLY A 270 26.61 -19.97 -14.09
N GLU A 271 27.07 -20.75 -13.19
CA GLU A 271 27.72 -20.53 -11.90
C GLU A 271 27.60 -19.18 -11.17
N ASP A 272 27.26 -19.30 -9.91
CA ASP A 272 27.31 -18.30 -8.86
C ASP A 272 28.60 -17.45 -8.91
N SER A 273 28.46 -16.17 -9.13
CA SER A 273 29.48 -15.19 -8.77
C SER A 273 29.11 -14.56 -7.44
N GLU A 274 29.91 -14.84 -6.44
CA GLU A 274 29.88 -14.30 -5.10
C GLU A 274 29.78 -12.76 -5.13
N ILE A 275 28.87 -12.25 -4.33
CA ILE A 275 28.75 -10.81 -4.03
C ILE A 275 29.61 -10.58 -2.78
N GLU A 276 30.71 -9.88 -2.93
CA GLU A 276 31.42 -9.20 -1.84
C GLU A 276 30.62 -8.03 -1.28
#